data_3c5896bfcb819077195b46aeef029c77
#
_entry.id   3c5896bfcb819077195b46aeef029c77
#
_cell.length_a   1.000
_cell.length_b   1.000
_cell.length_c   1.000
_cell.angle_alpha   90.00
_cell.angle_beta   90.00
_cell.angle_gamma   90.00
#
_symmetry.space_group_name_H-M   'P 1'
#
loop_
_entity.id
_entity.type
_entity.pdbx_description
1 polymer ?
#
loop_
_entity_poly.entity_id
_entity_poly.type
_entity_poly.pdbx_seq_one_letter_code
_entity_poly.pdbx_strand_id
1 'polypeptide(L)'
;MNDILNIQVLNNPNKIFIVYNNIKISYQSFNNMVNNNMNLLNNLNDQYIGIQIKDKLKFLITIITINRLGKIPILYPNYPNIQDYTKSTGHSISLTDNDIKINEKSTESKEIIYSKNNVQLVIFTSGSTGMAKPCQLTFDNLYQSTILWNKVIQFKQHDIYLNHMPLNHVSGLCIFFRALYNNFTMVMNNFTISNYMSYIENNEINIISMVPYMLKKIVHNHNYYKLKDLKAIIIGGDQIDTELIQIINKNEIPAYISYGMTETSSGIAGYWAKDNFKYQPHNNVDIDVNNNKIRIKSKAVMHSYMNDKKTKNIFQTNDTGTLDKSGLFSINRRKDDVIVSKGEKFSSKHTKLLIESLQEVNNCKIKVIKNTLEGMSIHAYINLNKDIEKDMLYIKLKKILPYYMIPNKIIIL
;
A
#
# COMPACT_ATOMS: atom_id res chain seq x y z
N MET A 1 -13.48 13.79 16.23
CA MET A 1 -12.02 13.62 16.08
C MET A 1 -11.48 14.89 15.44
N ASN A 2 -10.59 15.59 16.14
CA ASN A 2 -10.02 16.80 15.58
C ASN A 2 -9.10 16.49 14.40
N ASP A 3 -8.96 17.42 13.47
CA ASP A 3 -8.03 17.31 12.36
C ASP A 3 -6.59 17.22 12.89
N ILE A 4 -5.98 16.07 12.69
CA ILE A 4 -4.64 15.79 13.21
C ILE A 4 -3.57 16.68 12.58
N LEU A 5 -3.75 17.07 11.30
CA LEU A 5 -2.82 18.02 10.67
C LEU A 5 -2.87 19.38 11.34
N ASN A 6 -4.05 19.90 11.67
CA ASN A 6 -4.19 21.13 12.44
C ASN A 6 -3.53 21.03 13.83
N ILE A 7 -3.69 19.89 14.52
CA ILE A 7 -3.02 19.65 15.81
C ILE A 7 -1.50 19.73 15.65
N GLN A 8 -0.95 19.11 14.61
CA GLN A 8 0.50 19.15 14.37
C GLN A 8 0.99 20.55 14.00
N VAL A 9 0.21 21.30 13.22
CA VAL A 9 0.54 22.70 12.89
C VAL A 9 0.57 23.57 14.15
N LEU A 10 -0.40 23.42 15.04
CA LEU A 10 -0.44 24.19 16.30
C LEU A 10 0.75 23.86 17.22
N ASN A 11 1.14 22.59 17.30
CA ASN A 11 2.17 22.15 18.24
C ASN A 11 3.59 22.18 17.64
N ASN A 12 3.73 21.95 16.34
CA ASN A 12 5.00 21.69 15.66
C ASN A 12 5.06 22.31 14.25
N PRO A 13 4.72 23.59 14.02
CA PRO A 13 4.52 24.15 12.68
C PRO A 13 5.75 24.02 11.78
N ASN A 14 6.94 24.22 12.33
CA ASN A 14 8.19 24.23 11.56
C ASN A 14 8.87 22.86 11.47
N LYS A 15 8.33 21.83 12.13
CA LYS A 15 8.90 20.50 12.06
C LYS A 15 8.74 19.93 10.66
N ILE A 16 9.81 19.31 10.13
CA ILE A 16 9.78 18.64 8.83
C ILE A 16 8.90 17.39 8.95
N PHE A 17 7.82 17.40 8.19
CA PHE A 17 6.86 16.32 8.11
C PHE A 17 7.19 15.37 6.94
N ILE A 18 7.48 15.94 5.77
CA ILE A 18 7.77 15.19 4.55
C ILE A 18 9.07 15.70 3.94
N VAL A 19 9.89 14.76 3.44
CA VAL A 19 10.98 15.05 2.51
C VAL A 19 10.63 14.40 1.17
N TYR A 20 10.49 15.20 0.12
CA TYR A 20 10.14 14.73 -1.21
C TYR A 20 11.04 15.36 -2.25
N ASN A 21 11.73 14.56 -3.06
CA ASN A 21 12.72 15.03 -4.04
C ASN A 21 13.74 16.02 -3.44
N ASN A 22 14.25 15.69 -2.24
CA ASN A 22 15.16 16.51 -1.43
C ASN A 22 14.59 17.84 -0.92
N ILE A 23 13.31 18.11 -1.15
CA ILE A 23 12.62 19.30 -0.60
C ILE A 23 12.05 18.92 0.76
N LYS A 24 12.39 19.71 1.77
CA LYS A 24 11.90 19.56 3.14
C LYS A 24 10.60 20.35 3.31
N ILE A 25 9.52 19.69 3.66
CA ILE A 25 8.17 20.27 3.80
C ILE A 25 7.77 20.17 5.27
N SER A 26 7.53 21.31 5.90
CA SER A 26 7.06 21.38 7.29
C SER A 26 5.56 21.07 7.39
N TYR A 27 5.06 20.84 8.61
CA TYR A 27 3.61 20.73 8.84
C TYR A 27 2.88 21.99 8.37
N GLN A 28 3.43 23.17 8.64
CA GLN A 28 2.83 24.44 8.21
C GLN A 28 2.80 24.55 6.67
N SER A 29 3.91 24.24 5.98
CA SER A 29 3.97 24.25 4.52
C SER A 29 2.98 23.29 3.90
N PHE A 30 2.91 22.05 4.41
CA PHE A 30 1.95 21.06 3.95
C PHE A 30 0.49 21.49 4.16
N ASN A 31 0.20 22.07 5.34
CA ASN A 31 -1.13 22.61 5.65
C ASN A 31 -1.52 23.76 4.72
N ASN A 32 -0.60 24.67 4.41
CA ASN A 32 -0.85 25.76 3.46
C ASN A 32 -1.18 25.22 2.06
N MET A 33 -0.44 24.20 1.59
CA MET A 33 -0.73 23.53 0.32
C MET A 33 -2.15 22.93 0.32
N VAL A 34 -2.55 22.25 1.40
CA VAL A 34 -3.89 21.68 1.54
C VAL A 34 -4.95 22.77 1.50
N ASN A 35 -4.82 23.85 2.28
CA ASN A 35 -5.80 24.93 2.35
C ASN A 35 -5.93 25.70 1.02
N ASN A 36 -4.81 25.92 0.32
CA ASN A 36 -4.85 26.53 -1.02
C ASN A 36 -5.65 25.67 -2.01
N ASN A 37 -5.50 24.34 -1.95
CA ASN A 37 -6.26 23.45 -2.81
C ASN A 37 -7.73 23.32 -2.37
N MET A 38 -8.07 23.49 -1.09
CA MET A 38 -9.49 23.59 -0.66
C MET A 38 -10.20 24.75 -1.35
N ASN A 39 -9.53 25.92 -1.45
CA ASN A 39 -10.09 27.08 -2.14
C ASN A 39 -10.29 26.84 -3.64
N LEU A 40 -9.37 26.11 -4.28
CA LEU A 40 -9.46 25.75 -5.70
C LEU A 40 -10.57 24.73 -5.99
N LEU A 41 -10.79 23.80 -5.07
CA LEU A 41 -11.68 22.66 -5.23
C LEU A 41 -13.02 22.80 -4.49
N ASN A 42 -13.39 24.00 -4.04
CA ASN A 42 -14.61 24.26 -3.27
C ASN A 42 -15.92 23.98 -4.04
N ASN A 43 -15.86 23.97 -5.38
CA ASN A 43 -17.02 23.73 -6.25
C ASN A 43 -17.30 22.25 -6.55
N LEU A 44 -16.54 21.33 -5.96
CA LEU A 44 -16.84 19.89 -6.10
C LEU A 44 -18.17 19.58 -5.43
N ASN A 45 -19.12 19.00 -6.18
CA ASN A 45 -20.47 18.69 -5.66
C ASN A 45 -20.62 17.23 -5.20
N ASP A 46 -19.91 16.30 -5.85
CA ASP A 46 -20.03 14.87 -5.55
C ASP A 46 -19.49 14.52 -4.16
N GLN A 47 -20.14 13.54 -3.51
CA GLN A 47 -19.69 13.00 -2.22
C GLN A 47 -18.41 12.18 -2.37
N TYR A 48 -18.29 11.43 -3.45
CA TYR A 48 -17.11 10.63 -3.80
C TYR A 48 -16.33 11.28 -4.92
N ILE A 49 -15.03 11.50 -4.71
CA ILE A 49 -14.17 12.19 -5.67
C ILE A 49 -13.10 11.19 -6.15
N GLY A 50 -13.21 10.79 -7.41
CA GLY A 50 -12.21 9.91 -8.02
C GLY A 50 -10.90 10.64 -8.28
N ILE A 51 -9.78 10.16 -7.74
CA ILE A 51 -8.46 10.76 -7.94
C ILE A 51 -7.51 9.78 -8.63
N GLN A 52 -6.81 10.26 -9.67
CA GLN A 52 -5.72 9.54 -10.33
C GLN A 52 -4.52 10.49 -10.47
N ILE A 53 -3.67 10.52 -9.46
CA ILE A 53 -2.55 11.47 -9.33
C ILE A 53 -1.25 10.67 -9.25
N LYS A 54 -0.26 11.01 -10.08
CA LYS A 54 1.05 10.36 -10.17
C LYS A 54 2.06 10.95 -9.20
N ASP A 55 2.05 12.28 -9.04
CA ASP A 55 2.93 12.97 -8.10
C ASP A 55 2.55 12.62 -6.67
N LYS A 56 3.50 12.05 -5.92
CA LYS A 56 3.27 11.55 -4.56
C LYS A 56 2.86 12.65 -3.58
N LEU A 57 3.44 13.85 -3.70
CA LEU A 57 3.11 14.96 -2.81
C LEU A 57 1.71 15.49 -3.10
N LYS A 58 1.39 15.74 -4.37
CA LYS A 58 0.04 16.13 -4.80
C LYS A 58 -1.03 15.12 -4.39
N PHE A 59 -0.71 13.82 -4.48
CA PHE A 59 -1.61 12.75 -4.06
C PHE A 59 -1.99 12.88 -2.57
N LEU A 60 -1.02 13.09 -1.68
CA LEU A 60 -1.25 13.25 -0.24
C LEU A 60 -1.99 14.55 0.09
N ILE A 61 -1.61 15.66 -0.56
CA ILE A 61 -2.32 16.94 -0.44
C ILE A 61 -3.79 16.75 -0.81
N THR A 62 -4.07 16.07 -1.91
CA THR A 62 -5.44 15.87 -2.40
C THR A 62 -6.30 15.07 -1.44
N ILE A 63 -5.77 13.99 -0.84
CA ILE A 63 -6.52 13.20 0.14
C ILE A 63 -6.99 14.08 1.31
N ILE A 64 -6.08 14.87 1.90
CA ILE A 64 -6.43 15.72 3.03
C ILE A 64 -7.36 16.85 2.61
N THR A 65 -7.13 17.46 1.43
CA THR A 65 -8.00 18.50 0.87
C THR A 65 -9.45 18.01 0.72
N ILE A 66 -9.64 16.84 0.08
CA ILE A 66 -10.97 16.27 -0.13
C ILE A 66 -11.65 15.94 1.20
N ASN A 67 -10.91 15.38 2.18
CA ASN A 67 -11.44 15.13 3.52
C ASN A 67 -11.87 16.42 4.22
N ARG A 68 -11.10 17.50 4.13
CA ARG A 68 -11.44 18.81 4.70
C ARG A 68 -12.67 19.45 4.04
N LEU A 69 -12.92 19.14 2.77
CA LEU A 69 -14.16 19.53 2.08
C LEU A 69 -15.36 18.66 2.44
N GLY A 70 -15.19 17.72 3.39
CA GLY A 70 -16.25 16.81 3.83
C GLY A 70 -16.58 15.70 2.83
N LYS A 71 -15.68 15.42 1.89
CA LYS A 71 -15.84 14.45 0.79
C LYS A 71 -14.92 13.26 0.94
N ILE A 72 -15.13 12.23 0.11
CA ILE A 72 -14.46 10.94 0.19
C ILE A 72 -13.62 10.72 -1.07
N PRO A 73 -12.28 10.68 -1.00
CA PRO A 73 -11.45 10.38 -2.15
C PRO A 73 -11.50 8.87 -2.48
N ILE A 74 -11.66 8.55 -3.78
CA ILE A 74 -11.47 7.22 -4.33
C ILE A 74 -10.08 7.18 -4.97
N LEU A 75 -9.18 6.34 -4.44
CA LEU A 75 -7.78 6.31 -4.83
C LEU A 75 -7.56 5.37 -6.03
N TYR A 76 -7.76 5.86 -7.24
CA TYR A 76 -7.55 5.06 -8.44
C TYR A 76 -6.05 4.82 -8.67
N PRO A 77 -5.68 3.59 -9.10
CA PRO A 77 -4.29 3.30 -9.45
C PRO A 77 -3.87 4.04 -10.72
N ASN A 78 -2.57 4.31 -10.85
CA ASN A 78 -1.98 4.94 -12.03
C ASN A 78 -1.72 3.93 -13.15
N TYR A 79 -2.77 3.18 -13.54
CA TYR A 79 -2.71 2.22 -14.66
C TYR A 79 -3.37 2.83 -15.90
N PRO A 80 -2.94 2.43 -17.10
CA PRO A 80 -3.54 2.91 -18.34
C PRO A 80 -5.02 2.55 -18.48
N ASN A 81 -5.41 1.36 -18.01
CA ASN A 81 -6.80 0.90 -18.04
C ASN A 81 -7.32 0.73 -16.61
N ILE A 82 -8.27 1.56 -16.22
CA ILE A 82 -8.94 1.52 -14.92
C ILE A 82 -10.46 1.29 -15.04
N GLN A 83 -10.95 0.84 -16.20
CA GLN A 83 -12.39 0.66 -16.42
C GLN A 83 -13.04 -0.26 -15.39
N ASP A 84 -12.37 -1.35 -15.01
CA ASP A 84 -12.90 -2.28 -14.00
C ASP A 84 -12.97 -1.62 -12.61
N TYR A 85 -12.05 -0.71 -12.31
CA TYR A 85 -12.04 0.07 -11.06
C TYR A 85 -13.20 1.08 -11.04
N THR A 86 -13.40 1.83 -12.13
CA THR A 86 -14.50 2.81 -12.22
C THR A 86 -15.87 2.12 -12.24
N LYS A 87 -15.99 0.97 -12.93
CA LYS A 87 -17.20 0.15 -12.89
C LYS A 87 -17.53 -0.36 -11.49
N SER A 88 -16.51 -0.80 -10.72
CA SER A 88 -16.72 -1.35 -9.38
C SER A 88 -17.18 -0.29 -8.37
N THR A 89 -16.88 0.98 -8.58
CA THR A 89 -17.29 2.10 -7.73
C THR A 89 -18.52 2.82 -8.23
N GLY A 90 -18.80 2.78 -9.53
CA GLY A 90 -19.81 3.64 -10.18
C GLY A 90 -19.37 5.10 -10.34
N HIS A 91 -18.09 5.43 -10.07
CA HIS A 91 -17.55 6.79 -10.15
C HIS A 91 -16.38 6.87 -11.14
N SER A 92 -16.27 8.00 -11.84
CA SER A 92 -15.15 8.30 -12.75
C SER A 92 -14.01 9.04 -12.05
N ILE A 93 -12.92 9.26 -12.79
CA ILE A 93 -11.84 10.15 -12.35
C ILE A 93 -12.35 11.59 -12.42
N SER A 94 -12.18 12.33 -11.32
CA SER A 94 -12.54 13.74 -11.21
C SER A 94 -11.31 14.65 -11.13
N LEU A 95 -10.21 14.16 -10.53
CA LEU A 95 -8.98 14.94 -10.31
C LEU A 95 -7.72 14.18 -10.76
N THR A 96 -6.82 14.95 -11.36
CA THR A 96 -5.51 14.51 -11.86
C THR A 96 -4.40 15.44 -11.33
N ASP A 97 -3.15 15.21 -11.73
CA ASP A 97 -2.02 16.06 -11.33
C ASP A 97 -2.18 17.53 -11.73
N ASN A 98 -2.94 17.83 -12.80
CA ASN A 98 -3.12 19.21 -13.30
C ASN A 98 -4.04 20.04 -12.39
N ASP A 99 -4.93 19.40 -11.66
CA ASP A 99 -5.93 20.05 -10.81
C ASP A 99 -5.36 20.49 -9.46
N ILE A 100 -4.17 19.99 -9.10
CA ILE A 100 -3.55 20.22 -7.79
C ILE A 100 -2.34 21.15 -7.91
N LYS A 101 -2.30 22.16 -7.07
CA LYS A 101 -1.20 23.14 -7.02
C LYS A 101 -0.35 22.95 -5.76
N ILE A 102 0.97 23.04 -5.94
CA ILE A 102 1.93 23.13 -4.84
C ILE A 102 2.15 24.63 -4.57
N ASN A 103 1.45 25.17 -3.57
CA ASN A 103 1.50 26.56 -3.19
C ASN A 103 1.53 26.69 -1.67
N GLU A 104 2.61 27.27 -1.14
CA GLU A 104 2.87 27.40 0.30
C GLU A 104 2.45 28.76 0.87
N LYS A 105 1.75 29.62 0.10
CA LYS A 105 1.26 30.90 0.62
C LYS A 105 0.46 30.65 1.91
N SER A 106 0.72 31.49 2.91
CA SER A 106 0.00 31.43 4.18
C SER A 106 -1.50 31.54 3.96
N THR A 107 -2.24 30.72 4.69
CA THR A 107 -3.69 30.65 4.66
C THR A 107 -4.21 30.58 6.08
N GLU A 108 -5.40 31.11 6.30
CA GLU A 108 -6.09 30.94 7.59
C GLU A 108 -6.41 29.46 7.83
N SER A 109 -6.16 29.02 9.04
CA SER A 109 -6.48 27.66 9.48
C SER A 109 -7.92 27.67 10.03
N LYS A 110 -8.76 26.78 9.50
CA LYS A 110 -10.12 26.56 10.04
C LYS A 110 -10.09 25.33 10.93
N GLU A 111 -10.80 25.39 12.05
CA GLU A 111 -11.01 24.20 12.88
C GLU A 111 -11.92 23.22 12.14
N ILE A 112 -11.46 21.99 11.99
CA ILE A 112 -12.19 20.92 11.30
C ILE A 112 -12.31 19.72 12.24
N ILE A 113 -13.53 19.23 12.39
CA ILE A 113 -13.85 18.07 13.23
C ILE A 113 -14.46 16.99 12.34
N TYR A 114 -13.87 15.81 12.38
CA TYR A 114 -14.36 14.63 11.66
C TYR A 114 -15.19 13.72 12.56
N SER A 115 -16.25 13.13 12.02
CA SER A 115 -16.85 11.94 12.65
C SER A 115 -15.91 10.74 12.41
N LYS A 116 -15.45 10.11 13.48
CA LYS A 116 -14.52 8.97 13.40
C LYS A 116 -15.03 7.78 12.60
N ASN A 117 -16.36 7.62 12.54
CA ASN A 117 -17.03 6.54 11.83
C ASN A 117 -17.30 6.85 10.35
N ASN A 118 -17.04 8.09 9.91
CA ASN A 118 -17.17 8.44 8.49
C ASN A 118 -16.05 7.79 7.69
N VAL A 119 -16.36 7.40 6.45
CA VAL A 119 -15.37 6.91 5.50
C VAL A 119 -14.40 8.04 5.19
N GLN A 120 -13.11 7.79 5.40
CA GLN A 120 -12.04 8.72 5.10
C GLN A 120 -11.58 8.61 3.65
N LEU A 121 -11.53 7.39 3.13
CA LEU A 121 -11.12 7.11 1.75
C LEU A 121 -11.60 5.75 1.26
N VAL A 122 -11.57 5.57 -0.06
CA VAL A 122 -11.76 4.28 -0.74
C VAL A 122 -10.46 3.88 -1.41
N ILE A 123 -9.99 2.67 -1.11
CA ILE A 123 -8.77 2.10 -1.68
C ILE A 123 -9.07 0.70 -2.23
N PHE A 124 -8.35 0.27 -3.27
CA PHE A 124 -8.65 -1.00 -3.92
C PHE A 124 -7.83 -2.16 -3.39
N THR A 125 -8.44 -3.33 -3.36
CA THR A 125 -7.77 -4.60 -3.13
C THR A 125 -7.73 -5.40 -4.44
N SER A 126 -6.71 -6.24 -4.61
CA SER A 126 -6.70 -7.24 -5.67
C SER A 126 -7.70 -8.34 -5.33
N GLY A 127 -8.95 -8.20 -5.76
CA GLY A 127 -9.98 -9.19 -5.48
C GLY A 127 -9.57 -10.61 -5.90
N SER A 128 -9.87 -11.60 -5.05
CA SER A 128 -9.68 -13.03 -5.36
C SER A 128 -10.45 -13.50 -6.59
N THR A 129 -11.48 -12.76 -6.98
CA THR A 129 -12.29 -12.99 -8.19
C THR A 129 -11.70 -12.36 -9.45
N GLY A 130 -10.55 -11.67 -9.35
CA GLY A 130 -9.90 -10.97 -10.45
C GLY A 130 -10.34 -9.51 -10.63
N MET A 131 -11.52 -9.12 -10.12
CA MET A 131 -11.95 -7.72 -10.14
C MET A 131 -11.50 -7.00 -8.86
N ALA A 132 -11.03 -5.76 -9.01
CA ALA A 132 -10.64 -4.92 -7.90
C ALA A 132 -11.85 -4.60 -7.02
N LYS A 133 -11.71 -4.75 -5.69
CA LYS A 133 -12.78 -4.44 -4.74
C LYS A 133 -12.50 -3.12 -4.05
N PRO A 134 -13.41 -2.14 -4.13
CA PRO A 134 -13.26 -0.85 -3.47
C PRO A 134 -13.53 -0.99 -1.97
N CYS A 135 -12.49 -0.89 -1.16
CA CYS A 135 -12.48 -1.01 0.29
C CYS A 135 -12.63 0.37 0.93
N GLN A 136 -13.63 0.55 1.77
CA GLN A 136 -13.89 1.79 2.50
C GLN A 136 -13.21 1.75 3.88
N LEU A 137 -12.30 2.72 4.12
CA LEU A 137 -11.63 2.89 5.40
C LEU A 137 -12.12 4.17 6.07
N THR A 138 -12.52 4.06 7.34
CA THR A 138 -12.95 5.21 8.14
C THR A 138 -11.75 5.92 8.78
N PHE A 139 -11.99 7.13 9.30
CA PHE A 139 -11.01 7.84 10.13
C PHE A 139 -10.57 6.98 11.33
N ASP A 140 -11.51 6.26 11.98
CA ASP A 140 -11.17 5.37 13.09
C ASP A 140 -10.32 4.19 12.64
N ASN A 141 -10.62 3.55 11.50
CA ASN A 141 -9.83 2.42 11.00
C ASN A 141 -8.34 2.79 10.83
N LEU A 142 -8.06 3.93 10.16
CA LEU A 142 -6.68 4.38 9.92
C LEU A 142 -6.00 4.85 11.22
N TYR A 143 -6.72 5.51 12.12
CA TYR A 143 -6.23 5.87 13.44
C TYR A 143 -5.87 4.64 14.27
N GLN A 144 -6.77 3.65 14.36
CA GLN A 144 -6.51 2.42 15.12
C GLN A 144 -5.32 1.63 14.53
N SER A 145 -5.23 1.53 13.21
CA SER A 145 -4.04 0.95 12.57
C SER A 145 -2.75 1.62 13.02
N THR A 146 -2.76 2.96 13.13
CA THR A 146 -1.60 3.73 13.61
C THR A 146 -1.25 3.38 15.05
N ILE A 147 -2.25 3.26 15.94
CA ILE A 147 -2.04 2.87 17.34
C ILE A 147 -1.45 1.46 17.45
N LEU A 148 -1.99 0.49 16.68
CA LEU A 148 -1.49 -0.89 16.65
C LEU A 148 0.01 -0.91 16.31
N TRP A 149 0.40 -0.20 15.25
CA TRP A 149 1.79 -0.13 14.83
C TRP A 149 2.69 0.63 15.82
N ASN A 150 2.18 1.67 16.47
CA ASN A 150 2.97 2.38 17.47
C ASN A 150 3.29 1.51 18.70
N LYS A 151 2.42 0.56 19.05
CA LYS A 151 2.71 -0.42 20.11
C LYS A 151 3.83 -1.38 19.74
N VAL A 152 4.00 -1.68 18.44
CA VAL A 152 5.04 -2.60 17.95
C VAL A 152 6.37 -1.88 17.74
N ILE A 153 6.38 -0.79 16.99
CA ILE A 153 7.60 -0.09 16.55
C ILE A 153 8.03 1.01 17.52
N GLN A 154 7.10 1.51 18.35
CA GLN A 154 7.34 2.60 19.30
C GLN A 154 7.94 3.84 18.62
N PHE A 155 7.20 4.37 17.65
CA PHE A 155 7.62 5.54 16.89
C PHE A 155 7.98 6.71 17.79
N LYS A 156 9.06 7.41 17.44
CA LYS A 156 9.55 8.62 18.12
C LYS A 156 9.52 9.79 17.16
N GLN A 157 9.43 11.00 17.70
CA GLN A 157 9.38 12.22 16.88
C GLN A 157 10.63 12.44 16.03
N HIS A 158 11.79 11.91 16.44
CA HIS A 158 13.04 11.97 15.68
C HIS A 158 13.23 10.83 14.67
N ASP A 159 12.28 9.88 14.59
CA ASP A 159 12.36 8.82 13.57
C ASP A 159 12.22 9.42 12.16
N ILE A 160 12.96 8.83 11.23
CA ILE A 160 12.91 9.15 9.80
C ILE A 160 12.56 7.87 9.05
N TYR A 161 11.35 7.86 8.47
CA TYR A 161 10.80 6.68 7.83
C TYR A 161 10.84 6.79 6.31
N LEU A 162 11.58 5.92 5.64
CA LEU A 162 11.61 5.84 4.18
C LEU A 162 10.35 5.16 3.64
N ASN A 163 9.56 5.91 2.89
CA ASN A 163 8.38 5.44 2.19
C ASN A 163 8.59 5.39 0.68
N HIS A 164 9.09 4.29 0.17
CA HIS A 164 9.19 4.01 -1.26
C HIS A 164 8.03 3.12 -1.77
N MET A 165 7.13 2.71 -0.86
CA MET A 165 5.95 1.91 -1.21
C MET A 165 4.90 2.73 -1.96
N PRO A 166 4.09 2.09 -2.82
CA PRO A 166 3.02 2.78 -3.56
C PRO A 166 1.98 3.40 -2.62
N LEU A 167 1.64 4.67 -2.82
CA LEU A 167 0.65 5.38 -2.00
C LEU A 167 -0.80 4.98 -2.30
N ASN A 168 -1.07 4.37 -3.44
CA ASN A 168 -2.38 3.78 -3.77
C ASN A 168 -2.61 2.38 -3.15
N HIS A 169 -1.69 1.93 -2.29
CA HIS A 169 -1.80 0.73 -1.46
C HIS A 169 -1.61 1.09 0.02
N VAL A 170 -2.24 0.31 0.92
CA VAL A 170 -2.13 0.53 2.37
C VAL A 170 -0.69 0.42 2.88
N SER A 171 0.19 -0.30 2.17
CA SER A 171 1.61 -0.42 2.51
C SER A 171 2.34 0.92 2.48
N GLY A 172 2.03 1.80 1.52
CA GLY A 172 2.60 3.15 1.44
C GLY A 172 1.73 4.20 2.12
N LEU A 173 0.42 4.15 1.89
CA LEU A 173 -0.51 5.15 2.42
C LEU A 173 -0.52 5.20 3.96
N CYS A 174 -0.53 4.05 4.62
CA CYS A 174 -0.56 4.02 6.08
C CYS A 174 0.72 4.52 6.75
N ILE A 175 1.86 4.58 6.04
CA ILE A 175 3.08 5.23 6.55
C ILE A 175 2.83 6.74 6.71
N PHE A 176 2.16 7.37 5.74
CA PHE A 176 1.78 8.79 5.84
C PHE A 176 0.90 9.06 7.07
N PHE A 177 -0.13 8.27 7.31
CA PHE A 177 -0.97 8.44 8.50
C PHE A 177 -0.18 8.16 9.79
N ARG A 178 0.71 7.16 9.82
CA ARG A 178 1.61 6.93 10.96
C ARG A 178 2.50 8.13 11.23
N ALA A 179 3.09 8.75 10.21
CA ALA A 179 3.90 9.96 10.34
C ALA A 179 3.07 11.12 10.91
N LEU A 180 1.87 11.31 10.39
CA LEU A 180 0.97 12.36 10.80
C LEU A 180 0.53 12.23 12.28
N TYR A 181 0.17 11.01 12.71
CA TYR A 181 -0.28 10.77 14.10
C TYR A 181 0.86 10.66 15.12
N ASN A 182 2.04 10.17 14.74
CA ASN A 182 3.17 9.98 15.65
C ASN A 182 4.24 11.07 15.54
N ASN A 183 4.04 12.06 14.68
CA ASN A 183 4.91 13.23 14.53
C ASN A 183 6.38 12.88 14.19
N PHE A 184 6.60 11.93 13.27
CA PHE A 184 7.92 11.64 12.72
C PHE A 184 8.04 12.12 11.27
N THR A 185 9.26 12.17 10.74
CA THR A 185 9.51 12.60 9.35
C THR A 185 9.36 11.44 8.38
N MET A 186 8.56 11.61 7.32
CA MET A 186 8.44 10.66 6.22
C MET A 186 9.27 11.13 5.02
N VAL A 187 10.16 10.26 4.53
CA VAL A 187 10.96 10.49 3.33
C VAL A 187 10.37 9.70 2.19
N MET A 188 10.02 10.36 1.09
CA MET A 188 9.50 9.71 -0.12
C MET A 188 10.52 9.77 -1.25
N ASN A 189 10.95 8.60 -1.72
CA ASN A 189 11.85 8.50 -2.86
C ASN A 189 11.55 7.24 -3.68
N ASN A 190 12.09 7.18 -4.89
CA ASN A 190 12.05 6.00 -5.72
C ASN A 190 13.16 5.04 -5.30
N PHE A 191 12.83 3.76 -5.26
CA PHE A 191 13.78 2.70 -4.93
C PHE A 191 14.74 2.44 -6.09
N THR A 192 16.04 2.55 -5.82
CA THR A 192 17.12 2.09 -6.69
C THR A 192 18.13 1.30 -5.84
N ILE A 193 18.53 0.12 -6.31
CA ILE A 193 19.42 -0.76 -5.52
C ILE A 193 20.83 -0.18 -5.41
N SER A 194 21.32 0.46 -6.47
CA SER A 194 22.70 0.93 -6.57
C SER A 194 23.09 1.99 -5.54
N ASN A 195 22.16 2.86 -5.16
CA ASN A 195 22.40 3.97 -4.22
C ASN A 195 21.60 3.85 -2.92
N TYR A 196 21.02 2.68 -2.66
CA TYR A 196 20.07 2.52 -1.56
C TYR A 196 20.69 2.76 -0.18
N MET A 197 21.91 2.19 0.05
CA MET A 197 22.59 2.35 1.33
C MET A 197 23.07 3.79 1.58
N SER A 198 23.67 4.42 0.58
CA SER A 198 24.09 5.82 0.69
C SER A 198 22.89 6.75 0.87
N TYR A 199 21.75 6.43 0.29
CA TYR A 199 20.52 7.19 0.50
C TYR A 199 20.02 7.07 1.94
N ILE A 200 20.07 5.88 2.54
CA ILE A 200 19.74 5.65 3.96
C ILE A 200 20.64 6.50 4.86
N GLU A 201 21.95 6.47 4.64
CA GLU A 201 22.92 7.23 5.43
C GLU A 201 22.73 8.73 5.29
N ASN A 202 22.70 9.24 4.06
CA ASN A 202 22.63 10.68 3.79
C ASN A 202 21.33 11.33 4.28
N ASN A 203 20.26 10.55 4.48
CA ASN A 203 18.96 11.02 4.99
C ASN A 203 18.67 10.56 6.41
N GLU A 204 19.65 9.97 7.11
CA GLU A 204 19.52 9.50 8.51
C GLU A 204 18.29 8.58 8.73
N ILE A 205 17.94 7.79 7.71
CA ILE A 205 16.76 6.92 7.74
C ILE A 205 16.99 5.81 8.76
N ASN A 206 16.04 5.61 9.65
CA ASN A 206 16.11 4.56 10.67
C ASN A 206 14.94 3.56 10.61
N ILE A 207 13.89 3.82 9.83
CA ILE A 207 12.77 2.88 9.62
C ILE A 207 12.48 2.76 8.13
N ILE A 208 12.21 1.53 7.66
CA ILE A 208 11.88 1.25 6.26
C ILE A 208 10.77 0.20 6.20
N SER A 209 9.87 0.31 5.22
CA SER A 209 8.99 -0.80 4.82
C SER A 209 9.40 -1.33 3.45
N MET A 210 9.37 -2.66 3.30
CA MET A 210 9.64 -3.29 2.01
C MET A 210 8.90 -4.63 1.87
N VAL A 211 8.83 -5.12 0.65
CA VAL A 211 8.39 -6.49 0.37
C VAL A 211 9.60 -7.44 0.37
N PRO A 212 9.42 -8.75 0.61
CA PRO A 212 10.52 -9.73 0.63
C PRO A 212 11.42 -9.66 -0.61
N TYR A 213 10.83 -9.46 -1.79
CA TYR A 213 11.54 -9.30 -3.05
C TYR A 213 12.57 -8.15 -3.04
N MET A 214 12.23 -7.01 -2.45
CA MET A 214 13.14 -5.86 -2.36
C MET A 214 14.33 -6.17 -1.48
N LEU A 215 14.09 -6.75 -0.30
CA LEU A 215 15.18 -7.15 0.61
C LEU A 215 16.08 -8.20 -0.05
N LYS A 216 15.49 -9.20 -0.70
CA LYS A 216 16.24 -10.23 -1.43
C LYS A 216 17.18 -9.63 -2.48
N LYS A 217 16.71 -8.65 -3.25
CA LYS A 217 17.57 -7.92 -4.22
C LYS A 217 18.71 -7.16 -3.56
N ILE A 218 18.47 -6.48 -2.43
CA ILE A 218 19.48 -5.75 -1.69
C ILE A 218 20.56 -6.72 -1.19
N VAL A 219 20.14 -7.83 -0.60
CA VAL A 219 21.04 -8.84 -0.05
C VAL A 219 21.88 -9.50 -1.14
N HIS A 220 21.30 -9.88 -2.27
CA HIS A 220 22.03 -10.47 -3.40
C HIS A 220 23.08 -9.54 -4.01
N ASN A 221 22.89 -8.24 -3.95
CA ASN A 221 23.88 -7.26 -4.40
C ASN A 221 24.94 -6.94 -3.34
N HIS A 222 24.99 -7.69 -2.23
CA HIS A 222 25.94 -7.54 -1.12
C HIS A 222 26.00 -6.10 -0.54
N ASN A 223 24.99 -5.31 -0.76
CA ASN A 223 24.91 -3.91 -0.34
C ASN A 223 23.88 -3.73 0.78
N TYR A 224 24.14 -4.36 1.94
CA TYR A 224 23.17 -4.36 3.06
C TYR A 224 23.79 -4.06 4.44
N TYR A 225 25.05 -3.62 4.47
CA TYR A 225 25.81 -3.42 5.71
C TYR A 225 25.19 -2.45 6.71
N LYS A 226 24.38 -1.49 6.23
CA LYS A 226 23.67 -0.53 7.08
C LYS A 226 22.32 -1.00 7.57
N LEU A 227 21.78 -2.09 7.06
CA LEU A 227 20.44 -2.55 7.45
C LEU A 227 20.37 -2.96 8.92
N LYS A 228 21.46 -3.44 9.51
CA LYS A 228 21.55 -3.81 10.93
C LYS A 228 21.46 -2.61 11.88
N ASP A 229 21.84 -1.42 11.41
CA ASP A 229 21.87 -0.19 12.20
C ASP A 229 20.50 0.51 12.23
N LEU A 230 19.53 0.02 11.46
CA LEU A 230 18.18 0.56 11.46
C LEU A 230 17.44 0.19 12.73
N LYS A 231 16.47 1.00 13.12
CA LYS A 231 15.55 0.70 14.20
C LYS A 231 14.60 -0.44 13.83
N ALA A 232 14.08 -0.44 12.60
CA ALA A 232 13.17 -1.47 12.11
C ALA A 232 13.11 -1.52 10.58
N ILE A 233 13.01 -2.74 10.05
CA ILE A 233 12.61 -3.01 8.67
C ILE A 233 11.30 -3.78 8.70
N ILE A 234 10.22 -3.17 8.23
CA ILE A 234 8.90 -3.80 8.21
C ILE A 234 8.74 -4.52 6.87
N ILE A 235 8.63 -5.84 6.93
CA ILE A 235 8.52 -6.70 5.75
C ILE A 235 7.10 -7.27 5.69
N GLY A 236 6.39 -7.01 4.60
CA GLY A 236 5.02 -7.48 4.43
C GLY A 236 4.64 -7.64 2.96
N GLY A 237 3.37 -7.95 2.73
CA GLY A 237 2.80 -8.05 1.38
C GLY A 237 2.96 -9.43 0.73
N ASP A 238 3.95 -10.22 1.11
CA ASP A 238 4.19 -11.58 0.61
C ASP A 238 4.75 -12.50 1.69
N GLN A 239 4.80 -13.80 1.39
CA GLN A 239 5.50 -14.75 2.24
C GLN A 239 7.02 -14.57 2.12
N ILE A 240 7.69 -14.63 3.25
CA ILE A 240 9.15 -14.64 3.32
C ILE A 240 9.66 -16.08 3.32
N ASP A 241 10.70 -16.35 2.53
CA ASP A 241 11.29 -17.68 2.48
C ASP A 241 12.33 -17.90 3.62
N THR A 242 12.56 -19.17 3.94
CA THR A 242 13.46 -19.57 5.04
C THR A 242 14.88 -19.08 4.80
N GLU A 243 15.36 -19.07 3.56
CA GLU A 243 16.71 -18.62 3.21
C GLU A 243 16.88 -17.14 3.56
N LEU A 244 15.91 -16.29 3.19
CA LEU A 244 15.94 -14.87 3.51
C LEU A 244 15.89 -14.62 5.02
N ILE A 245 15.10 -15.39 5.76
CA ILE A 245 15.08 -15.32 7.24
C ILE A 245 16.45 -15.70 7.84
N GLN A 246 17.12 -16.74 7.32
CA GLN A 246 18.46 -17.11 7.77
C GLN A 246 19.48 -15.99 7.52
N ILE A 247 19.40 -15.31 6.37
CA ILE A 247 20.27 -14.17 6.05
C ILE A 247 19.99 -13.00 7.00
N ILE A 248 18.72 -12.68 7.26
CA ILE A 248 18.30 -11.64 8.21
C ILE A 248 18.92 -11.90 9.58
N ASN A 249 18.76 -13.13 10.09
CA ASN A 249 19.25 -13.49 11.43
C ASN A 249 20.77 -13.51 11.51
N LYS A 250 21.46 -14.07 10.50
CA LYS A 250 22.93 -14.10 10.43
C LYS A 250 23.54 -12.71 10.46
N ASN A 251 22.87 -11.72 9.88
CA ASN A 251 23.36 -10.35 9.77
C ASN A 251 22.69 -9.39 10.76
N GLU A 252 21.97 -9.90 11.75
CA GLU A 252 21.32 -9.14 12.82
C GLU A 252 20.41 -8.01 12.30
N ILE A 253 19.79 -8.21 11.13
CA ILE A 253 18.91 -7.22 10.52
C ILE A 253 17.61 -7.12 11.34
N PRO A 254 17.21 -5.93 11.84
CA PRO A 254 16.03 -5.77 12.69
C PRO A 254 14.73 -5.81 11.86
N ALA A 255 14.42 -7.00 11.35
CA ALA A 255 13.27 -7.22 10.48
C ALA A 255 12.03 -7.66 11.26
N TYR A 256 10.92 -6.94 11.07
CA TYR A 256 9.59 -7.30 11.56
C TYR A 256 8.75 -7.84 10.41
N ILE A 257 8.38 -9.11 10.49
CA ILE A 257 7.58 -9.80 9.48
C ILE A 257 6.11 -9.57 9.78
N SER A 258 5.42 -8.86 8.89
CA SER A 258 4.06 -8.37 9.10
C SER A 258 3.03 -9.16 8.30
N TYR A 259 1.90 -9.45 8.92
CA TYR A 259 0.68 -9.94 8.28
C TYR A 259 -0.43 -8.90 8.34
N GLY A 260 -1.06 -8.67 7.22
CA GLY A 260 -2.21 -7.78 7.08
C GLY A 260 -2.59 -7.59 5.61
N MET A 261 -3.62 -6.80 5.40
CA MET A 261 -4.21 -6.58 4.08
C MET A 261 -4.92 -5.22 4.04
N THR A 262 -5.44 -4.85 2.89
CA THR A 262 -6.19 -3.60 2.73
C THR A 262 -7.39 -3.56 3.68
N GLU A 263 -8.07 -4.68 3.83
CA GLU A 263 -9.26 -4.87 4.68
C GLU A 263 -8.96 -4.72 6.18
N THR A 264 -7.68 -4.73 6.56
CA THR A 264 -7.22 -4.50 7.95
C THR A 264 -6.45 -3.19 8.12
N SER A 265 -6.57 -2.26 7.16
CA SER A 265 -5.88 -0.96 7.16
C SER A 265 -4.37 -1.10 7.35
N SER A 266 -3.73 -2.15 6.84
CA SER A 266 -2.33 -2.54 6.94
C SER A 266 -2.09 -3.76 7.84
N GLY A 267 -0.87 -3.92 8.41
CA GLY A 267 -0.51 -5.06 9.27
C GLY A 267 -1.25 -5.05 10.60
N ILE A 268 -1.68 -6.25 11.03
CA ILE A 268 -2.40 -6.48 12.29
C ILE A 268 -1.77 -7.58 13.15
N ALA A 269 -0.77 -8.25 12.64
CA ALA A 269 0.01 -9.24 13.35
C ALA A 269 1.42 -9.32 12.76
N GLY A 270 2.35 -9.90 13.49
CA GLY A 270 3.70 -10.12 13.00
C GLY A 270 4.62 -10.72 14.06
N TYR A 271 5.90 -10.83 13.70
CA TYR A 271 6.96 -11.26 14.59
C TYR A 271 8.29 -10.65 14.17
N TRP A 272 9.21 -10.46 15.12
CA TRP A 272 10.59 -10.13 14.80
C TRP A 272 11.30 -11.39 14.27
N ALA A 273 12.08 -11.26 13.22
CA ALA A 273 12.70 -12.40 12.53
C ALA A 273 13.63 -13.24 13.43
N LYS A 274 14.17 -12.64 14.51
CA LYS A 274 14.96 -13.32 15.55
C LYS A 274 14.15 -14.18 16.50
N ASP A 275 12.82 -13.95 16.55
CA ASP A 275 11.90 -14.65 17.45
C ASP A 275 11.34 -15.93 16.78
N ASN A 276 10.30 -16.49 17.39
CA ASN A 276 9.56 -17.61 16.82
C ASN A 276 8.89 -17.24 15.49
N PHE A 277 8.93 -18.13 14.49
CA PHE A 277 8.33 -17.93 13.15
C PHE A 277 6.79 -17.98 13.12
N LYS A 278 6.15 -17.61 14.21
CA LYS A 278 4.69 -17.55 14.31
C LYS A 278 4.23 -16.12 14.49
N TYR A 279 3.13 -15.79 13.83
CA TYR A 279 2.55 -14.48 13.92
C TYR A 279 1.88 -14.26 15.28
N GLN A 280 2.24 -13.16 15.94
CA GLN A 280 1.57 -12.66 17.14
C GLN A 280 0.60 -11.57 16.72
N PRO A 281 -0.69 -11.65 17.08
CA PRO A 281 -1.63 -10.54 16.91
C PRO A 281 -1.13 -9.28 17.58
N HIS A 282 -1.30 -8.14 16.95
CA HIS A 282 -1.05 -6.85 17.60
C HIS A 282 -2.01 -6.64 18.78
N ASN A 283 -1.68 -5.77 19.70
CA ASN A 283 -2.53 -5.47 20.85
C ASN A 283 -3.94 -5.06 20.39
N ASN A 284 -4.99 -5.58 21.05
CA ASN A 284 -6.41 -5.35 20.68
C ASN A 284 -6.80 -5.88 19.28
N VAL A 285 -6.11 -6.91 18.79
CA VAL A 285 -6.50 -7.69 17.63
C VAL A 285 -6.82 -9.10 18.07
N ASP A 286 -8.03 -9.56 17.84
CA ASP A 286 -8.44 -10.94 18.07
C ASP A 286 -8.33 -11.74 16.76
N ILE A 287 -7.62 -12.84 16.80
CA ILE A 287 -7.50 -13.80 15.70
C ILE A 287 -8.17 -15.10 16.11
N ASP A 288 -9.02 -15.60 15.24
CA ASP A 288 -9.66 -16.90 15.36
C ASP A 288 -9.47 -17.69 14.06
N VAL A 289 -9.33 -19.00 14.17
CA VAL A 289 -9.19 -19.90 13.02
C VAL A 289 -10.34 -20.90 13.05
N ASN A 290 -11.30 -20.69 12.16
CA ASN A 290 -12.47 -21.56 12.04
C ASN A 290 -12.49 -22.23 10.65
N ASN A 291 -12.62 -23.56 10.61
CA ASN A 291 -12.53 -24.34 9.38
C ASN A 291 -11.26 -24.01 8.55
N ASN A 292 -10.13 -23.90 9.24
CA ASN A 292 -8.81 -23.48 8.69
C ASN A 292 -8.76 -22.06 8.10
N LYS A 293 -9.82 -21.27 8.19
CA LYS A 293 -9.84 -19.88 7.72
C LYS A 293 -9.56 -18.91 8.86
N ILE A 294 -8.70 -17.93 8.60
CA ILE A 294 -8.35 -16.89 9.56
C ILE A 294 -9.47 -15.85 9.60
N ARG A 295 -10.03 -15.61 10.78
CA ARG A 295 -10.98 -14.55 11.07
C ARG A 295 -10.34 -13.52 11.98
N ILE A 296 -10.51 -12.24 11.63
CA ILE A 296 -9.89 -11.11 12.30
C ILE A 296 -10.98 -10.23 12.91
N LYS A 297 -10.81 -9.83 14.17
CA LYS A 297 -11.63 -8.82 14.81
C LYS A 297 -10.75 -7.72 15.35
N SER A 298 -10.96 -6.48 14.86
CA SER A 298 -10.19 -5.29 15.25
C SER A 298 -10.92 -4.02 14.78
N LYS A 299 -10.73 -2.92 15.48
CA LYS A 299 -11.17 -1.59 15.03
C LYS A 299 -10.45 -1.11 13.77
N ALA A 300 -9.31 -1.71 13.41
CA ALA A 300 -8.61 -1.45 12.16
C ALA A 300 -9.20 -2.19 10.94
N VAL A 301 -10.17 -3.08 11.14
CA VAL A 301 -10.90 -3.73 10.05
C VAL A 301 -11.76 -2.71 9.33
N MET A 302 -11.72 -2.73 7.99
CA MET A 302 -12.46 -1.83 7.10
C MET A 302 -13.93 -1.68 7.46
N HIS A 303 -14.52 -0.57 7.08
CA HIS A 303 -15.96 -0.34 7.24
C HIS A 303 -16.79 -1.34 6.43
N SER A 304 -16.51 -1.42 5.13
CA SER A 304 -17.14 -2.36 4.19
C SER A 304 -16.38 -2.33 2.86
N TYR A 305 -16.69 -3.21 1.94
CA TYR A 305 -16.55 -2.86 0.53
C TYR A 305 -17.64 -1.88 0.12
N MET A 306 -17.38 -1.07 -0.88
CA MET A 306 -18.38 -0.15 -1.41
C MET A 306 -19.59 -0.94 -1.91
N ASN A 307 -20.79 -0.51 -1.54
CA ASN A 307 -22.08 -1.17 -1.81
C ASN A 307 -22.32 -2.50 -1.05
N ASP A 308 -21.43 -2.89 -0.13
CA ASP A 308 -21.62 -4.06 0.71
C ASP A 308 -22.07 -3.68 2.14
N LYS A 309 -22.47 -4.71 2.91
CA LYS A 309 -22.82 -4.54 4.33
C LYS A 309 -21.58 -4.24 5.16
N LYS A 310 -21.78 -3.44 6.23
CA LYS A 310 -20.73 -3.13 7.21
C LYS A 310 -20.15 -4.38 7.87
N THR A 311 -18.83 -4.42 8.04
CA THR A 311 -18.11 -5.57 8.62
C THR A 311 -18.30 -5.72 10.13
N LYS A 312 -18.73 -4.66 10.83
CA LYS A 312 -18.83 -4.61 12.30
C LYS A 312 -17.51 -4.97 12.99
N ASN A 313 -16.38 -4.53 12.42
CA ASN A 313 -15.02 -4.78 12.89
C ASN A 313 -14.58 -6.26 12.82
N ILE A 314 -15.27 -7.11 12.06
CA ILE A 314 -14.94 -8.51 11.88
C ILE A 314 -14.74 -8.79 10.39
N PHE A 315 -13.64 -9.44 10.04
CA PHE A 315 -13.35 -9.82 8.66
C PHE A 315 -12.92 -11.28 8.57
N GLN A 316 -13.63 -12.04 7.72
CA GLN A 316 -13.26 -13.40 7.38
C GLN A 316 -12.35 -13.38 6.17
N THR A 317 -11.09 -13.77 6.33
CA THR A 317 -10.12 -13.80 5.24
C THR A 317 -10.29 -15.04 4.37
N ASN A 318 -9.61 -15.02 3.20
CA ASN A 318 -9.41 -16.22 2.38
C ASN A 318 -8.09 -16.95 2.73
N ASP A 319 -7.31 -16.42 3.66
CA ASP A 319 -6.09 -17.05 4.11
C ASP A 319 -6.42 -18.21 5.06
N THR A 320 -5.68 -19.32 4.92
CA THR A 320 -5.79 -20.46 5.82
C THR A 320 -4.64 -20.46 6.80
N GLY A 321 -4.89 -20.97 8.00
CA GLY A 321 -3.88 -21.01 9.05
C GLY A 321 -4.23 -21.95 10.19
N THR A 322 -3.33 -21.98 11.17
CA THR A 322 -3.52 -22.70 12.43
C THR A 322 -3.24 -21.75 13.58
N LEU A 323 -4.02 -21.87 14.65
CA LEU A 323 -3.86 -21.10 15.88
C LEU A 323 -3.45 -22.07 16.99
N ASP A 324 -2.39 -21.74 17.73
CA ASP A 324 -1.98 -22.56 18.88
C ASP A 324 -2.59 -22.07 20.20
N LYS A 325 -2.36 -22.85 21.28
CA LYS A 325 -2.89 -22.55 22.62
C LYS A 325 -2.37 -21.26 23.23
N SER A 326 -1.23 -20.74 22.74
CA SER A 326 -0.64 -19.47 23.20
C SER A 326 -1.18 -18.24 22.47
N GLY A 327 -2.09 -18.44 21.49
CA GLY A 327 -2.63 -17.34 20.67
C GLY A 327 -1.73 -16.93 19.51
N LEU A 328 -0.65 -17.65 19.27
CA LEU A 328 0.19 -17.47 18.08
C LEU A 328 -0.38 -18.26 16.90
N PHE A 329 -0.27 -17.71 15.70
CA PHE A 329 -0.79 -18.40 14.53
C PHE A 329 0.23 -18.50 13.38
N SER A 330 0.01 -19.50 12.56
CA SER A 330 0.76 -19.71 11.32
C SER A 330 -0.16 -19.55 10.14
N ILE A 331 0.36 -19.01 9.05
CA ILE A 331 -0.37 -18.85 7.79
C ILE A 331 0.05 -19.97 6.87
N ASN A 332 -0.92 -20.76 6.44
CA ASN A 332 -0.75 -21.78 5.42
C ASN A 332 -0.89 -21.14 4.04
N ARG A 333 -0.83 -21.94 2.97
CA ARG A 333 -1.03 -21.44 1.62
C ARG A 333 -2.42 -20.80 1.46
N ARG A 334 -2.46 -19.68 0.74
CA ARG A 334 -3.70 -19.10 0.21
C ARG A 334 -4.29 -20.05 -0.84
N LYS A 335 -5.62 -20.27 -0.80
CA LYS A 335 -6.31 -21.12 -1.78
C LYS A 335 -6.66 -20.42 -3.09
N ASP A 336 -6.44 -19.11 -3.17
CA ASP A 336 -6.86 -18.30 -4.31
C ASP A 336 -5.78 -18.27 -5.43
N ASP A 337 -6.22 -18.06 -6.68
CA ASP A 337 -5.37 -17.82 -7.86
C ASP A 337 -4.63 -16.45 -7.80
N VAL A 338 -4.32 -16.01 -6.59
CA VAL A 338 -3.58 -14.76 -6.37
C VAL A 338 -2.10 -15.01 -6.56
N ILE A 339 -1.53 -14.32 -7.53
CA ILE A 339 -0.11 -14.30 -7.81
C ILE A 339 0.50 -13.12 -7.06
N VAL A 340 1.69 -13.32 -6.51
CA VAL A 340 2.52 -12.23 -6.03
C VAL A 340 3.75 -12.15 -6.94
N SER A 341 3.89 -11.05 -7.65
CA SER A 341 5.05 -10.77 -8.49
C SER A 341 5.54 -9.35 -8.21
N LYS A 342 6.84 -9.21 -8.01
CA LYS A 342 7.49 -7.91 -7.72
C LYS A 342 6.87 -7.19 -6.52
N GLY A 343 6.32 -7.96 -5.55
CA GLY A 343 5.66 -7.44 -4.35
C GLY A 343 4.19 -7.04 -4.49
N GLU A 344 3.62 -7.17 -5.68
CA GLU A 344 2.22 -6.84 -5.95
C GLU A 344 1.36 -8.10 -6.11
N LYS A 345 0.15 -8.04 -5.54
CA LYS A 345 -0.83 -9.14 -5.59
C LYS A 345 -1.81 -8.92 -6.74
N PHE A 346 -2.01 -9.93 -7.55
CA PHE A 346 -3.00 -9.89 -8.64
C PHE A 346 -3.50 -11.30 -8.99
N SER A 347 -4.54 -11.38 -9.82
CA SER A 347 -5.12 -12.66 -10.26
C SER A 347 -4.62 -13.03 -11.65
N SER A 348 -4.20 -14.29 -11.85
CA SER A 348 -3.89 -14.83 -13.17
C SER A 348 -5.08 -14.73 -14.12
N LYS A 349 -6.28 -14.93 -13.58
CA LYS A 349 -7.53 -14.80 -14.33
C LYS A 349 -7.76 -13.38 -14.83
N HIS A 350 -7.49 -12.37 -14.00
CA HIS A 350 -7.61 -10.97 -14.40
C HIS A 350 -6.57 -10.60 -15.47
N THR A 351 -5.32 -11.03 -15.30
CA THR A 351 -4.27 -10.85 -16.31
C THR A 351 -4.67 -11.46 -17.64
N LYS A 352 -5.23 -12.68 -17.62
CA LYS A 352 -5.76 -13.36 -18.82
C LYS A 352 -6.83 -12.52 -19.51
N LEU A 353 -7.84 -12.04 -18.77
CA LEU A 353 -8.93 -11.24 -19.33
C LEU A 353 -8.43 -9.94 -19.97
N LEU A 354 -7.47 -9.26 -19.36
CA LEU A 354 -6.86 -8.07 -19.93
C LEU A 354 -6.09 -8.37 -21.22
N ILE A 355 -5.35 -9.47 -21.27
CA ILE A 355 -4.65 -9.91 -22.50
C ILE A 355 -5.66 -10.25 -23.60
N GLU A 356 -6.72 -10.97 -23.28
CA GLU A 356 -7.79 -11.35 -24.21
C GLU A 356 -8.67 -10.16 -24.65
N SER A 357 -8.57 -9.00 -24.01
CA SER A 357 -9.25 -7.77 -24.46
C SER A 357 -8.60 -7.12 -25.69
N LEU A 358 -7.39 -7.54 -26.06
CA LEU A 358 -6.74 -7.08 -27.30
C LEU A 358 -7.39 -7.74 -28.50
N GLN A 359 -7.69 -6.94 -29.55
CA GLN A 359 -8.33 -7.42 -30.77
C GLN A 359 -7.52 -8.49 -31.51
N GLU A 360 -6.20 -8.48 -31.33
CA GLU A 360 -5.29 -9.43 -31.95
C GLU A 360 -5.27 -10.79 -31.25
N VAL A 361 -5.80 -10.88 -30.03
CA VAL A 361 -5.74 -12.08 -29.21
C VAL A 361 -7.06 -12.84 -29.26
N ASN A 362 -7.00 -14.11 -29.65
CA ASN A 362 -8.14 -15.02 -29.59
C ASN A 362 -8.36 -15.59 -28.20
N ASN A 363 -7.29 -16.19 -27.64
CA ASN A 363 -7.31 -16.69 -26.28
C ASN A 363 -5.91 -16.65 -25.65
N CYS A 364 -5.87 -16.69 -24.32
CA CYS A 364 -4.64 -16.68 -23.57
C CYS A 364 -4.68 -17.71 -22.43
N LYS A 365 -3.56 -18.43 -22.24
CA LYS A 365 -3.34 -19.27 -21.08
C LYS A 365 -2.16 -18.73 -20.26
N ILE A 366 -2.40 -18.45 -18.99
CA ILE A 366 -1.37 -18.00 -18.07
C ILE A 366 -0.82 -19.21 -17.30
N LYS A 367 0.50 -19.38 -17.33
CA LYS A 367 1.22 -20.26 -16.40
C LYS A 367 2.04 -19.41 -15.45
N VAL A 368 1.91 -19.71 -14.17
CA VAL A 368 2.69 -19.09 -13.10
C VAL A 368 3.81 -20.04 -12.71
N ILE A 369 5.03 -19.56 -12.78
CA ILE A 369 6.23 -20.35 -12.49
C ILE A 369 6.96 -19.68 -11.33
N LYS A 370 7.33 -20.46 -10.32
CA LYS A 370 8.13 -19.96 -9.20
C LYS A 370 9.52 -19.54 -9.70
N ASN A 371 9.86 -18.29 -9.47
CA ASN A 371 11.19 -17.73 -9.77
C ASN A 371 11.88 -17.41 -8.46
N THR A 372 13.10 -17.86 -8.30
CA THR A 372 13.88 -17.66 -7.05
C THR A 372 14.18 -16.19 -6.75
N LEU A 373 14.27 -15.33 -7.78
CA LEU A 373 14.60 -13.91 -7.62
C LEU A 373 13.37 -12.99 -7.61
N GLU A 374 12.37 -13.28 -8.44
CA GLU A 374 11.22 -12.38 -8.65
C GLU A 374 9.92 -12.82 -7.96
N GLY A 375 9.97 -13.92 -7.18
CA GLY A 375 8.79 -14.53 -6.59
C GLY A 375 8.07 -15.42 -7.62
N MET A 376 7.03 -14.91 -8.27
CA MET A 376 6.32 -15.63 -9.33
C MET A 376 6.56 -14.98 -10.68
N SER A 377 6.95 -15.78 -11.67
CA SER A 377 7.11 -15.39 -13.07
C SER A 377 5.86 -15.78 -13.87
N ILE A 378 5.41 -14.90 -14.74
CA ILE A 378 4.23 -15.10 -15.56
C ILE A 378 4.66 -15.49 -16.99
N HIS A 379 4.19 -16.63 -17.46
CA HIS A 379 4.33 -17.04 -18.85
C HIS A 379 2.94 -17.02 -19.51
N ALA A 380 2.80 -16.21 -20.57
CA ALA A 380 1.57 -16.12 -21.37
C ALA A 380 1.70 -16.94 -22.64
N TYR A 381 0.80 -17.87 -22.86
CA TYR A 381 0.64 -18.65 -24.07
C TYR A 381 -0.56 -18.05 -24.80
N ILE A 382 -0.34 -17.48 -25.98
CA ILE A 382 -1.31 -16.63 -26.66
C ILE A 382 -1.60 -17.19 -28.07
N ASN A 383 -2.87 -17.44 -28.35
CA ASN A 383 -3.36 -17.68 -29.72
C ASN A 383 -3.84 -16.35 -30.28
N LEU A 384 -3.40 -16.04 -31.48
CA LEU A 384 -3.72 -14.78 -32.15
C LEU A 384 -4.91 -14.94 -33.13
N ASN A 385 -5.72 -13.88 -33.25
CA ASN A 385 -6.74 -13.71 -34.29
C ASN A 385 -6.16 -13.09 -35.57
N LYS A 386 -5.06 -12.32 -35.41
CA LYS A 386 -4.39 -11.60 -36.47
C LYS A 386 -2.89 -11.68 -36.25
N ASP A 387 -2.13 -11.80 -37.31
CA ASP A 387 -0.68 -11.76 -37.23
C ASP A 387 -0.21 -10.44 -36.67
N ILE A 388 0.59 -10.51 -35.61
CA ILE A 388 1.26 -9.38 -34.98
C ILE A 388 2.66 -9.83 -34.56
N GLU A 389 3.65 -8.98 -34.81
CA GLU A 389 4.99 -9.23 -34.31
C GLU A 389 5.02 -9.23 -32.79
N LYS A 390 5.83 -10.12 -32.21
CA LYS A 390 5.92 -10.33 -30.77
C LYS A 390 6.27 -9.05 -30.01
N ASP A 391 7.15 -8.22 -30.55
CA ASP A 391 7.56 -6.94 -29.94
C ASP A 391 6.41 -5.94 -29.94
N MET A 392 5.62 -5.89 -31.01
CA MET A 392 4.42 -5.06 -31.08
C MET A 392 3.34 -5.52 -30.09
N LEU A 393 3.15 -6.83 -29.95
CA LEU A 393 2.26 -7.39 -28.92
C LEU A 393 2.74 -6.99 -27.51
N TYR A 394 4.04 -7.09 -27.25
CA TYR A 394 4.63 -6.69 -25.97
C TYR A 394 4.41 -5.20 -25.66
N ILE A 395 4.56 -4.32 -26.66
CA ILE A 395 4.28 -2.89 -26.53
C ILE A 395 2.79 -2.66 -26.19
N LYS A 396 1.87 -3.38 -26.85
CA LYS A 396 0.44 -3.28 -26.55
C LYS A 396 0.11 -3.77 -25.14
N LEU A 397 0.70 -4.87 -24.70
CA LEU A 397 0.54 -5.39 -23.35
C LEU A 397 1.04 -4.39 -22.29
N LYS A 398 2.14 -3.69 -22.52
CA LYS A 398 2.62 -2.62 -21.63
C LYS A 398 1.64 -1.43 -21.50
N LYS A 399 0.81 -1.20 -22.51
CA LYS A 399 -0.20 -0.14 -22.48
C LYS A 399 -1.45 -0.50 -21.68
N ILE A 400 -1.74 -1.78 -21.49
CA ILE A 400 -2.95 -2.26 -20.81
C ILE A 400 -2.68 -2.92 -19.46
N LEU A 401 -1.48 -3.47 -19.26
CA LEU A 401 -1.11 -4.18 -18.04
C LEU A 401 -0.23 -3.33 -17.13
N PRO A 402 -0.46 -3.33 -15.81
CA PRO A 402 0.51 -2.87 -14.83
C PRO A 402 1.83 -3.64 -14.96
N TYR A 403 2.94 -3.01 -14.61
CA TYR A 403 4.30 -3.56 -14.78
C TYR A 403 4.52 -4.94 -14.14
N TYR A 404 3.80 -5.24 -13.07
CA TYR A 404 3.91 -6.51 -12.33
C TYR A 404 3.04 -7.63 -12.94
N MET A 405 2.08 -7.30 -13.81
CA MET A 405 1.26 -8.25 -14.56
C MET A 405 1.84 -8.57 -15.95
N ILE A 406 2.83 -7.81 -16.41
CA ILE A 406 3.44 -8.02 -17.72
C ILE A 406 4.13 -9.39 -17.74
N PRO A 407 3.77 -10.28 -18.68
CA PRO A 407 4.38 -11.60 -18.77
C PRO A 407 5.91 -11.52 -18.97
N ASN A 408 6.64 -12.30 -18.18
CA ASN A 408 8.11 -12.44 -18.32
C ASN A 408 8.47 -13.18 -19.61
N LYS A 409 7.55 -14.05 -20.09
CA LYS A 409 7.70 -14.78 -21.35
C LYS A 409 6.36 -14.83 -22.09
N ILE A 410 6.38 -14.46 -23.37
CA ILE A 410 5.25 -14.59 -24.29
C ILE A 410 5.58 -15.68 -25.27
N ILE A 411 4.65 -16.62 -25.44
CA ILE A 411 4.72 -17.75 -26.38
C ILE A 411 3.47 -17.66 -27.26
N ILE A 412 3.67 -17.39 -28.53
CA ILE A 412 2.61 -17.40 -29.54
C ILE A 412 2.44 -18.86 -29.97
N LEU A 413 1.19 -19.36 -29.97
CA LEU A 413 0.82 -20.73 -30.26
C LEU A 413 0.31 -20.84 -31.68
#